data_4d62bc142a11b19ae76736db60922570
#
_entry.id   4d62bc142a11b19ae76736db60922570
#
_cell.length_a   1.000
_cell.length_b   1.000
_cell.length_c   1.000
_cell.angle_alpha   90.00
_cell.angle_beta   90.00
_cell.angle_gamma   90.00
#
_symmetry.space_group_name_H-M   'P 1'
#
loop_
_entity.id
_entity.type
_entity.pdbx_description
1 polymer ?
#
loop_
_entity_poly.entity_id
_entity_poly.type
_entity_poly.pdbx_seq_one_letter_code
_entity_poly.pdbx_strand_id
1 'polypeptide(L)'
;ETLCGPDEKVLLNTPAYGYFLHAAEYAGVDVLTSPLHKKADGTFAVDFEDFERKCADPACKLVFWCNPHNPTGRMWTEDELRRVAAIIEEYNLWVVSDEIHCDLIRCGRRHIPMAKVMDSYPKLITCMAPTKTFNMAGLAFSNIIIRDPALRARYQERDKLFGMVNPMSLTAAQAAYAHGGAWHEALKQYLDENFAFVKAFLARELPEAVMYIPEATYLAWVDLSRCLPDVSDLPDFFANKAGVLLEGGDSLFVGNAKGYVRLNLAMPRAIIQTGLERMRDAIRKEQAEH
;
A
#
# COMPACT_ATOMS: atom_id res chain seq x y z
N GLU A 1 9.97 6.94 16.81
CA GLU A 1 10.99 7.27 17.81
C GLU A 1 12.06 8.27 17.33
N THR A 2 12.54 8.21 16.08
CA THR A 2 13.56 9.17 15.58
C THR A 2 12.96 10.52 15.24
N LEU A 3 11.70 10.56 14.81
CA LEU A 3 11.02 11.74 14.28
C LEU A 3 9.94 12.29 15.21
N CYS A 4 9.32 11.46 16.03
CA CYS A 4 8.19 11.83 16.87
C CYS A 4 8.49 11.58 18.35
N GLY A 5 8.04 12.50 19.20
CA GLY A 5 7.99 12.35 20.66
C GLY A 5 6.63 11.80 21.16
N PRO A 6 6.49 11.53 22.45
CA PRO A 6 5.32 10.85 23.03
C PRO A 6 4.00 11.63 22.90
N ASP A 7 4.05 12.95 22.75
CA ASP A 7 2.85 13.81 22.63
C ASP A 7 2.57 14.22 21.18
N GLU A 8 3.34 13.67 20.23
CA GLU A 8 3.20 13.96 18.81
C GLU A 8 2.43 12.85 18.10
N LYS A 9 1.85 13.15 16.93
CA LYS A 9 1.01 12.24 16.16
C LYS A 9 1.53 12.01 14.75
N VAL A 10 1.18 10.85 14.23
CA VAL A 10 1.46 10.45 12.84
C VAL A 10 0.16 10.46 12.04
N LEU A 11 0.18 11.02 10.84
CA LEU A 11 -0.98 11.03 9.93
C LEU A 11 -0.87 9.91 8.89
N LEU A 12 -1.95 9.14 8.74
CA LEU A 12 -2.13 8.10 7.72
C LEU A 12 -3.33 8.42 6.83
N ASN A 13 -3.18 8.25 5.51
CA ASN A 13 -4.33 8.16 4.60
C ASN A 13 -4.89 6.73 4.61
N THR A 14 -6.18 6.59 4.89
CA THR A 14 -6.81 5.27 5.02
C THR A 14 -7.74 4.94 3.85
N PRO A 15 -7.88 3.64 3.46
CA PRO A 15 -7.33 2.46 4.14
C PRO A 15 -5.80 2.45 4.05
N ALA A 16 -5.11 2.19 5.15
CA ALA A 16 -3.66 2.18 5.21
C ALA A 16 -3.12 0.79 5.55
N TYR A 17 -1.90 0.50 5.12
CA TYR A 17 -1.22 -0.73 5.48
C TYR A 17 -0.94 -0.77 6.99
N GLY A 18 -1.39 -1.83 7.68
CA GLY A 18 -1.40 -1.91 9.14
C GLY A 18 -0.04 -1.75 9.81
N TYR A 19 1.04 -2.08 9.11
CA TYR A 19 2.39 -1.89 9.66
C TYR A 19 2.77 -0.42 9.89
N PHE A 20 2.09 0.54 9.27
CA PHE A 20 2.27 1.96 9.64
C PHE A 20 1.69 2.24 11.02
N LEU A 21 0.53 1.64 11.35
CA LEU A 21 -0.04 1.72 12.70
C LEU A 21 0.89 1.03 13.70
N HIS A 22 1.34 -0.20 13.42
CA HIS A 22 2.26 -0.92 14.32
C HIS A 22 3.57 -0.15 14.56
N ALA A 23 4.08 0.54 13.54
CA ALA A 23 5.28 1.37 13.71
C ALA A 23 5.04 2.56 14.65
N ALA A 24 3.84 3.17 14.60
CA ALA A 24 3.44 4.24 15.51
C ALA A 24 3.22 3.70 16.94
N GLU A 25 2.50 2.59 17.09
CA GLU A 25 2.28 1.91 18.37
C GLU A 25 3.59 1.51 19.04
N TYR A 26 4.53 0.92 18.27
CA TYR A 26 5.85 0.57 18.77
C TYR A 26 6.64 1.80 19.25
N ALA A 27 6.46 2.93 18.59
CA ALA A 27 7.07 4.21 19.00
C ALA A 27 6.32 4.91 20.13
N GLY A 28 5.16 4.41 20.56
CA GLY A 28 4.30 5.05 21.56
C GLY A 28 3.69 6.36 21.06
N VAL A 29 3.36 6.45 19.77
CA VAL A 29 2.88 7.66 19.09
C VAL A 29 1.45 7.45 18.61
N ASP A 30 0.56 8.40 18.87
CA ASP A 30 -0.82 8.36 18.40
C ASP A 30 -0.95 8.54 16.88
N VAL A 31 -2.02 7.98 16.32
CA VAL A 31 -2.30 8.04 14.88
C VAL A 31 -3.52 8.90 14.59
N LEU A 32 -3.34 9.87 13.68
CA LEU A 32 -4.41 10.57 12.99
C LEU A 32 -4.72 9.84 11.68
N THR A 33 -5.99 9.76 11.31
CA THR A 33 -6.40 9.19 10.03
C THR A 33 -7.10 10.21 9.17
N SER A 34 -6.80 10.19 7.86
CA SER A 34 -7.52 10.95 6.84
C SER A 34 -8.04 9.97 5.78
N PRO A 35 -9.34 9.64 5.81
CA PRO A 35 -9.93 8.66 4.89
C PRO A 35 -9.89 9.14 3.45
N LEU A 36 -9.42 8.27 2.56
CA LEU A 36 -9.54 8.48 1.13
C LEU A 36 -11.02 8.40 0.72
N HIS A 37 -11.43 9.29 -0.16
CA HIS A 37 -12.77 9.29 -0.72
C HIS A 37 -12.89 8.25 -1.84
N LYS A 38 -13.80 7.27 -1.67
CA LYS A 38 -14.14 6.31 -2.73
C LYS A 38 -15.09 6.96 -3.73
N LYS A 39 -14.71 6.99 -5.00
CA LYS A 39 -15.54 7.47 -6.10
C LYS A 39 -16.51 6.40 -6.60
N ALA A 40 -17.52 6.81 -7.37
CA ALA A 40 -18.53 5.91 -7.93
C ALA A 40 -17.92 4.82 -8.86
N ASP A 41 -16.81 5.10 -9.52
CA ASP A 41 -16.09 4.16 -10.37
C ASP A 41 -15.21 3.15 -9.61
N GLY A 42 -15.20 3.25 -8.27
CA GLY A 42 -14.38 2.41 -7.38
C GLY A 42 -12.96 2.93 -7.17
N THR A 43 -12.57 4.04 -7.79
CA THR A 43 -11.27 4.69 -7.53
C THR A 43 -11.28 5.44 -6.21
N PHE A 44 -10.09 5.77 -5.71
CA PHE A 44 -9.91 6.52 -4.49
C PHE A 44 -9.25 7.88 -4.76
N ALA A 45 -9.60 8.89 -4.00
CA ALA A 45 -9.02 10.23 -4.07
C ALA A 45 -8.70 10.75 -2.67
N VAL A 46 -7.76 11.67 -2.59
CA VAL A 46 -7.45 12.38 -1.35
C VAL A 46 -8.60 13.31 -1.01
N ASP A 47 -9.08 13.26 0.22
CA ASP A 47 -9.90 14.32 0.81
C ASP A 47 -8.96 15.42 1.31
N PHE A 48 -8.73 16.41 0.45
CA PHE A 48 -7.75 17.46 0.75
C PHE A 48 -8.17 18.37 1.89
N GLU A 49 -9.46 18.56 2.13
CA GLU A 49 -9.95 19.36 3.27
C GLU A 49 -9.66 18.63 4.58
N ASP A 50 -9.98 17.35 4.64
CA ASP A 50 -9.70 16.55 5.83
C ASP A 50 -8.19 16.38 6.04
N PHE A 51 -7.43 16.12 4.97
CA PHE A 51 -5.98 15.97 5.02
C PHE A 51 -5.30 17.24 5.57
N GLU A 52 -5.65 18.41 5.04
CA GLU A 52 -5.11 19.69 5.50
C GLU A 52 -5.47 19.98 6.95
N ARG A 53 -6.74 19.76 7.31
CA ARG A 53 -7.22 19.93 8.70
C ARG A 53 -6.45 19.04 9.68
N LYS A 54 -6.08 17.81 9.28
CA LYS A 54 -5.28 16.88 10.10
C LYS A 54 -3.82 17.31 10.16
N CYS A 55 -3.26 17.82 9.08
CA CYS A 55 -1.91 18.39 9.06
C CYS A 55 -1.81 19.64 9.97
N ALA A 56 -2.89 20.41 10.08
CA ALA A 56 -2.99 21.60 10.94
C ALA A 56 -3.11 21.26 12.45
N ASP A 57 -3.35 20.00 12.85
CA ASP A 57 -3.33 19.60 14.27
C ASP A 57 -1.93 19.90 14.84
N PRO A 58 -1.82 20.71 15.92
CA PRO A 58 -0.53 21.06 16.51
C PRO A 58 0.32 19.85 16.95
N ALA A 59 -0.33 18.74 17.25
CA ALA A 59 0.34 17.48 17.59
C ALA A 59 0.78 16.68 16.35
N CYS A 60 0.28 16.97 15.15
CA CYS A 60 0.71 16.28 13.93
C CYS A 60 2.17 16.61 13.64
N LYS A 61 3.00 15.58 13.49
CA LYS A 61 4.44 15.74 13.26
C LYS A 61 4.93 15.08 11.99
N LEU A 62 4.32 13.97 11.62
CA LEU A 62 4.79 13.10 10.57
C LEU A 62 3.60 12.63 9.72
N VAL A 63 3.78 12.63 8.41
CA VAL A 63 2.89 11.99 7.44
C VAL A 63 3.57 10.74 6.90
N PHE A 64 2.92 9.57 7.00
CA PHE A 64 3.25 8.41 6.18
C PHE A 64 2.48 8.51 4.86
N TRP A 65 3.20 8.70 3.77
CA TRP A 65 2.64 8.83 2.43
C TRP A 65 3.01 7.63 1.57
N CYS A 66 2.02 6.80 1.21
CA CYS A 66 2.24 5.61 0.38
C CYS A 66 2.08 5.97 -1.11
N ASN A 67 3.14 5.80 -1.90
CA ASN A 67 3.21 6.22 -3.31
C ASN A 67 4.02 5.24 -4.18
N PRO A 68 3.38 4.33 -4.93
CA PRO A 68 1.94 4.08 -5.08
C PRO A 68 1.25 3.58 -3.82
N HIS A 69 -0.06 3.78 -3.75
CA HIS A 69 -0.82 3.52 -2.54
C HIS A 69 -1.21 2.04 -2.39
N ASN A 70 -0.92 1.46 -1.24
CA ASN A 70 -1.37 0.14 -0.83
C ASN A 70 -2.37 0.31 0.34
N PRO A 71 -3.63 -0.25 0.24
CA PRO A 71 -4.02 -1.36 -0.62
C PRO A 71 -4.67 -0.98 -1.96
N THR A 72 -5.01 0.27 -2.20
CA THR A 72 -5.85 0.66 -3.35
C THR A 72 -5.15 0.52 -4.70
N GLY A 73 -3.81 0.42 -4.73
CA GLY A 73 -3.01 0.35 -5.95
C GLY A 73 -2.97 1.65 -6.76
N ARG A 74 -3.48 2.74 -6.17
CA ARG A 74 -3.59 4.06 -6.77
C ARG A 74 -2.21 4.67 -7.03
N MET A 75 -1.96 5.14 -8.23
CA MET A 75 -0.85 6.03 -8.57
C MET A 75 -1.34 7.48 -8.49
N TRP A 76 -0.67 8.31 -7.70
CA TRP A 76 -1.02 9.72 -7.56
C TRP A 76 -0.57 10.52 -8.80
N THR A 77 -1.40 11.47 -9.23
CA THR A 77 -1.02 12.41 -10.28
C THR A 77 -0.01 13.43 -9.76
N GLU A 78 0.71 14.10 -10.66
CA GLU A 78 1.66 15.15 -10.26
C GLU A 78 0.96 16.30 -9.53
N ASP A 79 -0.25 16.66 -9.94
CA ASP A 79 -1.04 17.72 -9.29
C ASP A 79 -1.47 17.32 -7.88
N GLU A 80 -1.90 16.06 -7.68
CA GLU A 80 -2.22 15.53 -6.34
C GLU A 80 -0.98 15.56 -5.44
N LEU A 81 0.17 15.09 -5.95
CA LEU A 81 1.42 15.10 -5.18
C LEU A 81 1.88 16.51 -4.85
N ARG A 82 1.79 17.47 -5.78
CA ARG A 82 2.13 18.89 -5.53
C ARG A 82 1.22 19.51 -4.47
N ARG A 83 -0.06 19.19 -4.49
CA ARG A 83 -1.00 19.70 -3.48
C ARG A 83 -0.72 19.12 -2.11
N VAL A 84 -0.45 17.82 -2.03
CA VAL A 84 -0.03 17.14 -0.78
C VAL A 84 1.29 17.74 -0.27
N ALA A 85 2.27 17.93 -1.14
CA ALA A 85 3.55 18.54 -0.82
C ALA A 85 3.38 19.95 -0.23
N ALA A 86 2.57 20.80 -0.87
CA ALA A 86 2.31 22.16 -0.41
C ALA A 86 1.73 22.19 1.01
N ILE A 87 0.75 21.32 1.31
CA ILE A 87 0.17 21.21 2.65
C ILE A 87 1.22 20.76 3.66
N ILE A 88 2.00 19.71 3.35
CA ILE A 88 3.04 19.19 4.25
C ILE A 88 4.10 20.27 4.54
N GLU A 89 4.50 21.04 3.53
CA GLU A 89 5.48 22.12 3.65
C GLU A 89 4.94 23.30 4.47
N GLU A 90 3.66 23.68 4.26
CA GLU A 90 2.98 24.76 5.00
C GLU A 90 2.98 24.50 6.50
N TYR A 91 2.63 23.26 6.90
CA TYR A 91 2.63 22.86 8.31
C TYR A 91 3.97 22.32 8.81
N ASN A 92 5.03 22.40 7.99
CA ASN A 92 6.41 22.05 8.34
C ASN A 92 6.57 20.63 8.92
N LEU A 93 5.83 19.66 8.37
CA LEU A 93 5.77 18.28 8.84
C LEU A 93 6.91 17.43 8.24
N TRP A 94 7.31 16.39 8.96
CA TRP A 94 8.07 15.30 8.37
C TRP A 94 7.19 14.49 7.42
N VAL A 95 7.77 13.95 6.36
CA VAL A 95 7.10 12.99 5.48
C VAL A 95 8.00 11.79 5.22
N VAL A 96 7.46 10.61 5.47
CA VAL A 96 8.02 9.34 5.02
C VAL A 96 7.22 8.90 3.80
N SER A 97 7.82 9.03 2.61
CA SER A 97 7.24 8.52 1.37
C SER A 97 7.62 7.05 1.19
N ASP A 98 6.65 6.16 1.38
CA ASP A 98 6.82 4.75 1.10
C ASP A 98 6.59 4.49 -0.39
N GLU A 99 7.70 4.29 -1.11
CA GLU A 99 7.73 4.07 -2.55
C GLU A 99 8.10 2.62 -2.91
N ILE A 100 7.85 1.67 -2.02
CA ILE A 100 8.22 0.26 -2.20
C ILE A 100 7.57 -0.39 -3.44
N HIS A 101 6.46 0.16 -3.93
CA HIS A 101 5.75 -0.29 -5.12
C HIS A 101 6.09 0.51 -6.38
N CYS A 102 7.07 1.42 -6.35
CA CYS A 102 7.37 2.36 -7.43
C CYS A 102 7.70 1.71 -8.77
N ASP A 103 8.34 0.54 -8.78
CA ASP A 103 8.67 -0.19 -10.00
C ASP A 103 7.47 -0.93 -10.60
N LEU A 104 6.41 -1.17 -9.82
CA LEU A 104 5.23 -1.93 -10.23
C LEU A 104 4.13 -1.03 -10.81
N ILE A 105 4.53 0.04 -11.49
CA ILE A 105 3.63 0.89 -12.29
C ILE A 105 3.35 0.19 -13.61
N ARG A 106 2.08 0.15 -13.98
CA ARG A 106 1.55 -0.59 -15.14
C ARG A 106 0.78 0.35 -16.07
N CYS A 107 0.13 -0.19 -17.08
CA CYS A 107 -0.74 0.55 -18.02
C CYS A 107 -0.02 1.72 -18.72
N GLY A 108 1.28 1.58 -19.06
CA GLY A 108 2.06 2.61 -19.73
C GLY A 108 2.35 3.87 -18.93
N ARG A 109 2.06 3.86 -17.64
CA ARG A 109 2.32 4.98 -16.74
C ARG A 109 3.74 4.96 -16.19
N ARG A 110 4.16 6.07 -15.58
CA ARG A 110 5.47 6.19 -14.91
C ARG A 110 5.28 6.71 -13.50
N HIS A 111 6.06 6.16 -12.58
CA HIS A 111 6.14 6.63 -11.20
C HIS A 111 6.59 8.09 -11.13
N ILE A 112 5.95 8.84 -10.24
CA ILE A 112 6.36 10.20 -9.90
C ILE A 112 6.82 10.16 -8.44
N PRO A 113 8.15 10.18 -8.19
CA PRO A 113 8.66 10.18 -6.82
C PRO A 113 8.22 11.45 -6.07
N MET A 114 7.92 11.32 -4.77
CA MET A 114 7.63 12.48 -3.93
C MET A 114 8.79 13.50 -3.96
N ALA A 115 10.02 13.00 -4.06
CA ALA A 115 11.23 13.81 -4.21
C ALA A 115 11.24 14.72 -5.46
N LYS A 116 10.44 14.43 -6.49
CA LYS A 116 10.31 15.30 -7.68
C LYS A 116 9.51 16.56 -7.39
N VAL A 117 8.51 16.45 -6.50
CA VAL A 117 7.63 17.58 -6.15
C VAL A 117 8.06 18.30 -4.87
N MET A 118 8.95 17.68 -4.07
CA MET A 118 9.55 18.21 -2.83
C MET A 118 11.08 18.30 -2.95
N ASP A 119 11.58 18.85 -4.04
CA ASP A 119 13.01 18.76 -4.40
C ASP A 119 13.97 19.35 -3.35
N SER A 120 13.61 20.46 -2.72
CA SER A 120 14.41 21.14 -1.71
C SER A 120 13.95 20.88 -0.26
N TYR A 121 12.87 20.11 -0.05
CA TYR A 121 12.32 19.93 1.28
C TYR A 121 13.18 19.00 2.16
N PRO A 122 13.77 19.49 3.26
CA PRO A 122 14.75 18.73 4.05
C PRO A 122 14.11 17.62 4.88
N LYS A 123 12.80 17.71 5.15
CA LYS A 123 12.06 16.75 5.99
C LYS A 123 11.44 15.60 5.22
N LEU A 124 11.83 15.39 3.95
CA LEU A 124 11.43 14.23 3.15
C LEU A 124 12.38 13.05 3.40
N ILE A 125 11.80 11.91 3.69
CA ILE A 125 12.44 10.61 3.74
C ILE A 125 11.76 9.71 2.71
N THR A 126 12.54 9.11 1.81
CA THR A 126 12.01 8.16 0.81
C THR A 126 12.44 6.74 1.17
N CYS A 127 11.48 5.83 1.24
CA CYS A 127 11.69 4.41 1.49
C CYS A 127 11.33 3.62 0.24
N MET A 128 12.27 2.80 -0.25
CA MET A 128 12.06 1.94 -1.41
C MET A 128 12.85 0.64 -1.28
N ALA A 129 12.42 -0.40 -2.01
CA ALA A 129 13.09 -1.70 -1.96
C ALA A 129 12.82 -2.51 -3.23
N PRO A 130 13.79 -3.35 -3.67
CA PRO A 130 13.57 -4.30 -4.76
C PRO A 130 12.69 -5.49 -4.35
N THR A 131 12.38 -5.61 -3.06
CA THR A 131 11.77 -6.81 -2.48
C THR A 131 10.37 -7.12 -2.99
N LYS A 132 9.57 -6.08 -3.29
CA LYS A 132 8.23 -6.26 -3.90
C LYS A 132 8.33 -6.46 -5.40
N THR A 133 9.18 -5.71 -6.07
CA THR A 133 9.40 -5.77 -7.52
C THR A 133 9.88 -7.15 -7.98
N PHE A 134 10.85 -7.72 -7.27
CA PHE A 134 11.52 -8.96 -7.66
C PHE A 134 11.21 -10.15 -6.74
N ASN A 135 10.13 -10.07 -5.95
CA ASN A 135 9.71 -11.14 -5.04
C ASN A 135 10.81 -11.62 -4.08
N MET A 136 11.53 -10.68 -3.48
CA MET A 136 12.68 -10.95 -2.59
C MET A 136 12.44 -10.51 -1.14
N ALA A 137 11.19 -10.51 -0.68
CA ALA A 137 10.85 -10.02 0.67
C ALA A 137 11.62 -10.72 1.80
N GLY A 138 11.88 -12.03 1.65
CA GLY A 138 12.65 -12.81 2.61
C GLY A 138 14.11 -12.40 2.77
N LEU A 139 14.66 -11.58 1.86
CA LEU A 139 16.01 -11.04 1.97
C LEU A 139 16.09 -9.78 2.85
N ALA A 140 14.97 -9.24 3.30
CA ALA A 140 14.87 -8.13 4.25
C ALA A 140 15.82 -6.94 3.91
N PHE A 141 15.70 -6.41 2.70
CA PHE A 141 16.53 -5.30 2.19
C PHE A 141 15.66 -4.11 1.80
N SER A 142 16.07 -2.90 2.20
CA SER A 142 15.44 -1.64 1.79
C SER A 142 16.47 -0.52 1.65
N ASN A 143 16.11 0.51 0.89
CA ASN A 143 16.85 1.75 0.76
C ASN A 143 16.07 2.86 1.44
N ILE A 144 16.71 3.55 2.38
CA ILE A 144 16.15 4.70 3.08
C ILE A 144 16.96 5.92 2.70
N ILE A 145 16.34 6.86 1.97
CA ILE A 145 16.99 8.06 1.46
C ILE A 145 16.63 9.23 2.37
N ILE A 146 17.60 9.72 3.13
CA ILE A 146 17.47 10.84 4.06
C ILE A 146 18.39 11.95 3.57
N ARG A 147 17.81 13.08 3.14
CA ARG A 147 18.60 14.22 2.62
C ARG A 147 19.28 15.00 3.74
N ASP A 148 18.56 15.24 4.84
CA ASP A 148 19.11 15.96 5.99
C ASP A 148 20.25 15.16 6.65
N PRO A 149 21.48 15.71 6.69
CA PRO A 149 22.63 14.98 7.23
C PRO A 149 22.57 14.77 8.74
N ALA A 150 21.94 15.66 9.50
CA ALA A 150 21.81 15.52 10.94
C ALA A 150 20.81 14.42 11.28
N LEU A 151 19.67 14.36 10.59
CA LEU A 151 18.71 13.27 10.72
C LEU A 151 19.31 11.94 10.28
N ARG A 152 20.03 11.92 9.15
CA ARG A 152 20.70 10.70 8.68
C ARG A 152 21.69 10.16 9.71
N ALA A 153 22.48 11.02 10.36
CA ALA A 153 23.39 10.62 11.42
C ALA A 153 22.64 10.02 12.64
N ARG A 154 21.54 10.66 13.05
CA ARG A 154 20.68 10.14 14.13
C ARG A 154 20.07 8.77 13.77
N TYR A 155 19.60 8.61 12.53
CA TYR A 155 19.07 7.34 12.04
C TYR A 155 20.17 6.27 12.06
N GLN A 156 21.35 6.55 11.52
CA GLN A 156 22.46 5.61 11.48
C GLN A 156 22.94 5.19 12.88
N GLU A 157 22.90 6.08 13.85
CA GLU A 157 23.24 5.75 15.25
C GLU A 157 22.29 4.71 15.83
N ARG A 158 21.00 4.81 15.53
CA ARG A 158 19.99 3.82 15.94
C ARG A 158 20.06 2.52 15.13
N ASP A 159 20.33 2.62 13.84
CA ASP A 159 20.41 1.47 12.92
C ASP A 159 21.55 0.50 13.32
N LYS A 160 22.60 0.99 13.95
CA LYS A 160 23.67 0.13 14.52
C LYS A 160 23.15 -0.94 15.47
N LEU A 161 21.99 -0.73 16.08
CA LEU A 161 21.35 -1.68 16.98
C LEU A 161 20.68 -2.86 16.24
N PHE A 162 20.38 -2.70 14.95
CA PHE A 162 19.67 -3.70 14.14
C PHE A 162 20.59 -4.58 13.29
N GLY A 163 21.90 -4.35 13.33
CA GLY A 163 22.90 -5.16 12.65
C GLY A 163 23.23 -4.68 11.23
N MET A 164 24.14 -5.42 10.59
CA MET A 164 24.59 -5.10 9.23
C MET A 164 23.66 -5.72 8.20
N VAL A 165 23.55 -5.04 7.04
CA VAL A 165 22.86 -5.60 5.87
C VAL A 165 23.53 -6.91 5.46
N ASN A 166 22.72 -7.94 5.24
CA ASN A 166 23.21 -9.23 4.77
C ASN A 166 23.85 -9.07 3.37
N PRO A 167 25.12 -9.47 3.17
CA PRO A 167 25.79 -9.36 1.87
C PRO A 167 25.05 -10.07 0.72
N MET A 168 24.34 -11.17 1.00
CA MET A 168 23.54 -11.87 0.01
C MET A 168 22.35 -11.01 -0.45
N SER A 169 21.71 -10.29 0.47
CA SER A 169 20.62 -9.36 0.13
C SER A 169 21.10 -8.23 -0.76
N LEU A 170 22.28 -7.67 -0.46
CA LEU A 170 22.88 -6.61 -1.28
C LEU A 170 23.24 -7.11 -2.67
N THR A 171 23.89 -8.28 -2.78
CA THR A 171 24.25 -8.91 -4.06
C THR A 171 23.01 -9.22 -4.89
N ALA A 172 21.96 -9.77 -4.27
CA ALA A 172 20.70 -10.06 -4.95
C ALA A 172 20.02 -8.79 -5.45
N ALA A 173 19.99 -7.71 -4.65
CA ALA A 173 19.44 -6.42 -5.06
C ALA A 173 20.18 -5.82 -6.24
N GLN A 174 21.52 -5.85 -6.23
CA GLN A 174 22.35 -5.38 -7.34
C GLN A 174 22.08 -6.19 -8.62
N ALA A 175 22.03 -7.52 -8.53
CA ALA A 175 21.76 -8.39 -9.67
C ALA A 175 20.35 -8.16 -10.23
N ALA A 176 19.34 -8.02 -9.38
CA ALA A 176 17.97 -7.78 -9.78
C ALA A 176 17.83 -6.47 -10.56
N TYR A 177 18.37 -5.36 -10.06
CA TYR A 177 18.32 -4.08 -10.76
C TYR A 177 19.19 -4.06 -12.02
N ALA A 178 20.34 -4.72 -12.03
CA ALA A 178 21.23 -4.74 -13.19
C ALA A 178 20.70 -5.62 -14.35
N HIS A 179 20.01 -6.72 -14.03
CA HIS A 179 19.69 -7.77 -15.02
C HIS A 179 18.20 -8.14 -15.09
N GLY A 180 17.38 -7.68 -14.14
CA GLY A 180 15.96 -8.07 -14.03
C GLY A 180 15.00 -7.34 -14.99
N GLY A 181 15.46 -6.38 -15.80
CA GLY A 181 14.60 -5.50 -16.59
C GLY A 181 13.62 -6.24 -17.52
N ALA A 182 14.10 -7.19 -18.31
CA ALA A 182 13.25 -7.95 -19.24
C ALA A 182 12.20 -8.80 -18.50
N TRP A 183 12.58 -9.43 -17.40
CA TRP A 183 11.67 -10.20 -16.56
C TRP A 183 10.61 -9.28 -15.93
N HIS A 184 11.02 -8.11 -15.47
CA HIS A 184 10.12 -7.13 -14.85
C HIS A 184 9.05 -6.61 -15.83
N GLU A 185 9.44 -6.31 -17.08
CA GLU A 185 8.48 -5.91 -18.11
C GLU A 185 7.49 -7.05 -18.45
N ALA A 186 7.97 -8.29 -18.55
CA ALA A 186 7.11 -9.45 -18.76
C ALA A 186 6.15 -9.67 -17.56
N LEU A 187 6.62 -9.46 -16.33
CA LEU A 187 5.78 -9.51 -15.13
C LEU A 187 4.67 -8.48 -15.20
N LYS A 188 4.95 -7.24 -15.55
CA LYS A 188 3.92 -6.17 -15.63
C LYS A 188 2.83 -6.52 -16.64
N GLN A 189 3.18 -7.04 -17.79
CA GLN A 189 2.22 -7.52 -18.80
C GLN A 189 1.36 -8.66 -18.25
N TYR A 190 1.98 -9.64 -17.61
CA TYR A 190 1.27 -10.76 -16.99
C TYR A 190 0.30 -10.30 -15.89
N LEU A 191 0.71 -9.30 -15.09
CA LEU A 191 -0.16 -8.70 -14.08
C LEU A 191 -1.36 -7.98 -14.71
N ASP A 192 -1.16 -7.21 -15.79
CA ASP A 192 -2.27 -6.53 -16.49
C ASP A 192 -3.30 -7.54 -16.99
N GLU A 193 -2.84 -8.67 -17.54
CA GLU A 193 -3.72 -9.77 -17.96
C GLU A 193 -4.45 -10.42 -16.77
N ASN A 194 -3.77 -10.62 -15.64
CA ASN A 194 -4.38 -11.18 -14.43
C ASN A 194 -5.43 -10.23 -13.86
N PHE A 195 -5.18 -8.92 -13.82
CA PHE A 195 -6.19 -7.93 -13.40
C PHE A 195 -7.42 -7.94 -14.31
N ALA A 196 -7.22 -7.99 -15.62
CA ALA A 196 -8.32 -8.08 -16.58
C ALA A 196 -9.14 -9.36 -16.39
N PHE A 197 -8.45 -10.51 -16.20
CA PHE A 197 -9.08 -11.80 -15.93
C PHE A 197 -9.94 -11.76 -14.65
N VAL A 198 -9.38 -11.27 -13.54
CA VAL A 198 -10.10 -11.19 -12.26
C VAL A 198 -11.32 -10.27 -12.38
N LYS A 199 -11.16 -9.11 -13.01
CA LYS A 199 -12.28 -8.18 -13.23
C LYS A 199 -13.40 -8.80 -14.05
N ALA A 200 -13.06 -9.51 -15.13
CA ALA A 200 -14.04 -10.21 -15.97
C ALA A 200 -14.74 -11.35 -15.21
N PHE A 201 -14.00 -12.10 -14.38
CA PHE A 201 -14.56 -13.15 -13.54
C PHE A 201 -15.57 -12.55 -12.54
N LEU A 202 -15.18 -11.51 -11.79
CA LEU A 202 -16.06 -10.86 -10.82
C LEU A 202 -17.32 -10.33 -11.48
N ALA A 203 -17.20 -9.63 -12.60
CA ALA A 203 -18.35 -9.07 -13.32
C ALA A 203 -19.36 -10.16 -13.77
N ARG A 204 -18.89 -11.36 -14.13
CA ARG A 204 -19.73 -12.46 -14.56
C ARG A 204 -20.33 -13.26 -13.41
N GLU A 205 -19.50 -13.56 -12.41
CA GLU A 205 -19.84 -14.54 -11.36
C GLU A 205 -20.33 -13.90 -10.06
N LEU A 206 -19.89 -12.67 -9.77
CA LEU A 206 -20.19 -11.91 -8.55
C LEU A 206 -20.42 -10.43 -8.90
N PRO A 207 -21.53 -10.10 -9.59
CA PRO A 207 -21.77 -8.76 -10.15
C PRO A 207 -21.88 -7.65 -9.10
N GLU A 208 -22.13 -8.00 -7.84
CA GLU A 208 -22.15 -7.04 -6.73
C GLU A 208 -20.77 -6.70 -6.19
N ALA A 209 -19.75 -7.51 -6.50
CA ALA A 209 -18.37 -7.22 -6.15
C ALA A 209 -17.81 -6.03 -6.96
N VAL A 210 -17.15 -5.10 -6.29
CA VAL A 210 -16.56 -3.93 -6.96
C VAL A 210 -15.05 -4.00 -6.91
N MET A 211 -14.43 -3.98 -8.09
CA MET A 211 -12.98 -3.89 -8.23
C MET A 211 -12.62 -2.87 -9.30
N TYR A 212 -11.77 -1.94 -8.95
CA TYR A 212 -11.06 -1.07 -9.87
C TYR A 212 -9.73 -1.73 -10.30
N ILE A 213 -9.35 -1.63 -11.58
CA ILE A 213 -8.01 -2.04 -12.03
C ILE A 213 -7.06 -0.86 -11.77
N PRO A 214 -6.18 -0.97 -10.76
CA PRO A 214 -5.31 0.13 -10.41
C PRO A 214 -4.13 0.28 -11.38
N GLU A 215 -3.47 1.43 -11.34
CA GLU A 215 -2.30 1.72 -12.18
C GLU A 215 -1.02 1.06 -11.67
N ALA A 216 -1.00 0.63 -10.41
CA ALA A 216 0.19 0.13 -9.75
C ALA A 216 -0.07 -1.11 -8.90
N THR A 217 1.00 -1.71 -8.43
CA THR A 217 1.05 -2.91 -7.59
C THR A 217 0.64 -4.20 -8.30
N TYR A 218 0.72 -5.32 -7.59
CA TYR A 218 0.20 -6.62 -7.98
C TYR A 218 -1.01 -7.03 -7.11
N LEU A 219 -1.57 -6.07 -6.38
CA LEU A 219 -2.59 -6.28 -5.37
C LEU A 219 -3.94 -5.76 -5.87
N ALA A 220 -4.95 -6.61 -5.91
CA ALA A 220 -6.31 -6.21 -6.24
C ALA A 220 -7.10 -5.94 -4.94
N TRP A 221 -7.66 -4.74 -4.81
CA TRP A 221 -8.52 -4.35 -3.71
C TRP A 221 -9.97 -4.52 -4.12
N VAL A 222 -10.66 -5.48 -3.50
CA VAL A 222 -12.01 -5.92 -3.89
C VAL A 222 -13.00 -5.63 -2.77
N ASP A 223 -14.02 -4.86 -3.09
CA ASP A 223 -15.16 -4.61 -2.21
C ASP A 223 -16.20 -5.73 -2.38
N LEU A 224 -16.43 -6.49 -1.32
CA LEU A 224 -17.40 -7.56 -1.21
C LEU A 224 -18.54 -7.22 -0.22
N SER A 225 -18.63 -5.97 0.23
CA SER A 225 -19.62 -5.56 1.25
C SER A 225 -21.05 -5.81 0.86
N ARG A 226 -21.36 -5.81 -0.46
CA ARG A 226 -22.68 -6.14 -0.97
C ARG A 226 -22.90 -7.67 -1.14
N CYS A 227 -21.81 -8.39 -1.40
CA CYS A 227 -21.89 -9.86 -1.54
C CYS A 227 -22.09 -10.55 -0.18
N LEU A 228 -21.48 -10.01 0.87
CA LEU A 228 -21.43 -10.57 2.22
C LEU A 228 -21.65 -9.46 3.28
N PRO A 229 -22.86 -8.86 3.35
CA PRO A 229 -23.10 -7.70 4.21
C PRO A 229 -22.96 -8.00 5.70
N ASP A 230 -23.30 -9.23 6.11
CA ASP A 230 -23.35 -9.66 7.50
C ASP A 230 -22.07 -10.34 7.99
N VAL A 231 -21.09 -10.55 7.09
CA VAL A 231 -19.80 -11.16 7.45
C VAL A 231 -18.84 -10.07 7.92
N SER A 232 -18.47 -10.12 9.20
CA SER A 232 -17.59 -9.13 9.83
C SER A 232 -16.11 -9.34 9.51
N ASP A 233 -15.65 -10.60 9.37
CA ASP A 233 -14.28 -10.98 9.09
C ASP A 233 -14.21 -11.82 7.80
N LEU A 234 -13.96 -11.14 6.67
CA LEU A 234 -13.86 -11.80 5.37
C LEU A 234 -12.64 -12.73 5.25
N PRO A 235 -11.43 -12.37 5.74
CA PRO A 235 -10.30 -13.30 5.77
C PRO A 235 -10.61 -14.62 6.47
N ASP A 236 -11.19 -14.57 7.67
CA ASP A 236 -11.59 -15.78 8.42
C ASP A 236 -12.68 -16.57 7.68
N PHE A 237 -13.68 -15.88 7.16
CA PHE A 237 -14.72 -16.51 6.34
C PHE A 237 -14.14 -17.30 5.17
N PHE A 238 -13.29 -16.68 4.35
CA PHE A 238 -12.71 -17.36 3.18
C PHE A 238 -11.72 -18.44 3.54
N ALA A 239 -10.98 -18.30 4.62
CA ALA A 239 -10.10 -19.36 5.12
C ALA A 239 -10.89 -20.61 5.48
N ASN A 240 -11.98 -20.45 6.23
CA ASN A 240 -12.76 -21.56 6.76
C ASN A 240 -13.79 -22.13 5.76
N LYS A 241 -14.44 -21.27 4.95
CA LYS A 241 -15.52 -21.69 4.04
C LYS A 241 -15.01 -22.01 2.62
N ALA A 242 -13.91 -21.38 2.19
CA ALA A 242 -13.36 -21.55 0.83
C ALA A 242 -11.98 -22.22 0.81
N GLY A 243 -11.27 -22.31 1.93
CA GLY A 243 -9.88 -22.74 1.96
C GLY A 243 -8.97 -21.78 1.18
N VAL A 244 -9.29 -20.49 1.19
CA VAL A 244 -8.53 -19.41 0.52
C VAL A 244 -8.00 -18.47 1.57
N LEU A 245 -6.67 -18.43 1.71
CA LEU A 245 -5.99 -17.48 2.59
C LEU A 245 -5.79 -16.16 1.83
N LEU A 246 -6.31 -15.09 2.36
CA LEU A 246 -6.19 -13.76 1.80
C LEU A 246 -6.14 -12.72 2.92
N GLU A 247 -5.77 -11.52 2.56
CA GLU A 247 -5.70 -10.38 3.48
C GLU A 247 -6.89 -9.45 3.24
N GLY A 248 -7.37 -8.80 4.28
CA GLY A 248 -8.47 -7.85 4.12
C GLY A 248 -9.02 -7.33 5.43
N GLY A 249 -10.02 -6.47 5.31
CA GLY A 249 -10.72 -5.90 6.44
C GLY A 249 -9.83 -5.13 7.39
N ASP A 250 -10.35 -4.89 8.58
CA ASP A 250 -9.69 -4.12 9.63
C ASP A 250 -8.63 -4.94 10.40
N SER A 251 -8.46 -6.23 10.07
CA SER A 251 -7.45 -7.09 10.69
C SER A 251 -6.03 -6.78 10.22
N LEU A 252 -5.86 -6.30 8.99
CA LEU A 252 -4.56 -5.94 8.43
C LEU A 252 -4.48 -4.47 8.01
N PHE A 253 -5.60 -3.81 7.74
CA PHE A 253 -5.64 -2.43 7.26
C PHE A 253 -6.27 -1.50 8.28
N VAL A 254 -5.77 -0.27 8.33
CA VAL A 254 -6.27 0.78 9.21
C VAL A 254 -7.37 1.57 8.51
N GLY A 255 -8.55 1.65 9.12
CA GLY A 255 -9.69 2.47 8.71
C GLY A 255 -10.30 2.11 7.35
N ASN A 256 -11.58 2.34 7.21
CA ASN A 256 -12.43 2.15 6.01
C ASN A 256 -12.09 0.94 5.11
N ALA A 257 -11.68 -0.18 5.73
CA ALA A 257 -11.33 -1.43 5.07
C ALA A 257 -12.38 -2.54 5.25
N LYS A 258 -13.41 -2.32 6.07
CA LYS A 258 -14.48 -3.29 6.29
C LYS A 258 -15.19 -3.65 4.98
N GLY A 259 -15.40 -4.93 4.76
CA GLY A 259 -16.03 -5.45 3.54
C GLY A 259 -15.07 -5.60 2.36
N TYR A 260 -13.80 -5.30 2.54
CA TYR A 260 -12.78 -5.44 1.50
C TYR A 260 -11.87 -6.64 1.73
N VAL A 261 -11.40 -7.19 0.62
CA VAL A 261 -10.31 -8.17 0.59
C VAL A 261 -9.21 -7.72 -0.37
N ARG A 262 -7.97 -8.12 -0.11
CA ARG A 262 -6.82 -7.88 -0.96
C ARG A 262 -6.32 -9.18 -1.57
N LEU A 263 -6.39 -9.29 -2.90
CA LEU A 263 -5.92 -10.45 -3.65
C LEU A 263 -4.53 -10.18 -4.20
N ASN A 264 -3.60 -11.13 -4.01
CA ASN A 264 -2.30 -11.11 -4.66
C ASN A 264 -2.44 -11.73 -6.06
N LEU A 265 -2.22 -10.93 -7.10
CA LEU A 265 -2.32 -11.35 -8.49
C LEU A 265 -0.96 -11.72 -9.13
N ALA A 266 0.14 -11.62 -8.37
CA ALA A 266 1.46 -12.11 -8.79
C ALA A 266 1.57 -13.63 -8.58
N MET A 267 0.59 -14.38 -9.08
CA MET A 267 0.48 -15.83 -8.97
C MET A 267 0.14 -16.44 -10.33
N PRO A 268 0.40 -17.75 -10.54
CA PRO A 268 -0.08 -18.44 -11.72
C PRO A 268 -1.59 -18.30 -11.88
N ARG A 269 -2.05 -18.00 -13.10
CA ARG A 269 -3.48 -17.76 -13.40
C ARG A 269 -4.40 -18.90 -12.96
N ALA A 270 -3.95 -20.16 -13.09
CA ALA A 270 -4.71 -21.32 -12.64
C ALA A 270 -4.99 -21.31 -11.13
N ILE A 271 -4.03 -20.82 -10.33
CA ILE A 271 -4.20 -20.69 -8.88
C ILE A 271 -5.19 -19.56 -8.56
N ILE A 272 -5.06 -18.42 -9.23
CA ILE A 272 -6.01 -17.30 -9.10
C ILE A 272 -7.44 -17.78 -9.46
N GLN A 273 -7.60 -18.46 -10.58
CA GLN A 273 -8.89 -19.01 -11.02
C GLN A 273 -9.49 -19.95 -9.97
N THR A 274 -8.72 -20.91 -9.50
CA THR A 274 -9.18 -21.86 -8.45
C THR A 274 -9.61 -21.12 -7.17
N GLY A 275 -8.82 -20.12 -6.76
CA GLY A 275 -9.17 -19.28 -5.60
C GLY A 275 -10.49 -18.54 -5.79
N LEU A 276 -10.66 -17.88 -6.94
CA LEU A 276 -11.88 -17.14 -7.27
C LEU A 276 -13.11 -18.05 -7.36
N GLU A 277 -12.98 -19.25 -7.93
CA GLU A 277 -14.07 -20.23 -7.99
C GLU A 277 -14.51 -20.68 -6.59
N ARG A 278 -13.55 -20.97 -5.71
CA ARG A 278 -13.85 -21.32 -4.32
C ARG A 278 -14.50 -20.17 -3.55
N MET A 279 -14.03 -18.95 -3.74
CA MET A 279 -14.63 -17.76 -3.14
C MET A 279 -16.07 -17.56 -3.62
N ARG A 280 -16.32 -17.66 -4.94
CA ARG A 280 -17.67 -17.60 -5.51
C ARG A 280 -18.61 -18.63 -4.88
N ASP A 281 -18.16 -19.88 -4.79
CA ASP A 281 -19.01 -20.98 -4.29
C ASP A 281 -19.32 -20.78 -2.79
N ALA A 282 -18.37 -20.30 -2.00
CA ALA A 282 -18.59 -19.96 -0.60
C ALA A 282 -19.58 -18.79 -0.43
N ILE A 283 -19.44 -17.71 -1.24
CA ILE A 283 -20.37 -16.57 -1.23
C ILE A 283 -21.78 -17.02 -1.59
N ARG A 284 -21.96 -17.80 -2.69
CA ARG A 284 -23.29 -18.27 -3.12
C ARG A 284 -23.94 -19.17 -2.09
N LYS A 285 -23.15 -19.98 -1.40
CA LYS A 285 -23.66 -20.83 -0.32
C LYS A 285 -24.14 -20.00 0.86
N GLU A 286 -23.38 -19.03 1.28
CA GLU A 286 -23.74 -18.12 2.39
C GLU A 286 -25.03 -17.34 2.06
N GLN A 287 -25.12 -16.80 0.84
CA GLN A 287 -26.32 -16.08 0.37
C GLN A 287 -27.58 -16.97 0.27
N ALA A 288 -27.42 -18.26 0.09
CA ALA A 288 -28.56 -19.22 0.05
C ALA A 288 -29.01 -19.69 1.44
N GLU A 289 -28.15 -19.51 2.46
CA GLU A 289 -28.46 -19.88 3.85
C GLU A 289 -29.14 -18.71 4.60
N HIS A 290 -29.14 -17.50 4.01
CA HIS A 290 -29.76 -16.27 4.52
C HIS A 290 -30.79 -15.69 3.55
#